data_a44e2293ad682bc79ba477870915e751
#
_entry.id   a44e2293ad682bc79ba477870915e751
#
_cell.length_a   1.000
_cell.length_b   1.000
_cell.length_c   1.000
_cell.angle_alpha   90.00
_cell.angle_beta   90.00
_cell.angle_gamma   90.00
#
_symmetry.space_group_name_H-M   'P 1'
#
loop_
_entity.id
_entity.type
_entity.pdbx_description
1 polymer ?
#
loop_
_entity_poly.entity_id
_entity_poly.type
_entity_poly.pdbx_seq_one_letter_code
_entity_poly.pdbx_strand_id
1 'polypeptide(L)'
;MKKLILIFFLIPNILFASSIKMIGVKGKLSEVNRTIEIKMYDNYFEPNVLKIKKGETIKFIVYNYGELVHEFNIATKEMHIKHQPEMMKMVEHEILLADRIDKEKMKEMAKKDHSMAHSHSNSVLLEPNKIGEIIWKFNTDTKLEVACNVPGHYLSLIHISEPTRH
;
A
#
# COMPACT_ATOMS: atom_id res chain seq x y z
N MET A 1 -53.14 -30.68 17.93
CA MET A 1 -52.30 -30.30 16.80
C MET A 1 -51.43 -29.09 17.23
N LYS A 2 -50.11 -29.31 17.52
CA LYS A 2 -49.22 -28.24 17.94
C LYS A 2 -48.62 -27.58 16.68
N LYS A 3 -48.86 -26.29 16.48
CA LYS A 3 -48.26 -25.52 15.35
C LYS A 3 -46.82 -25.15 15.75
N LEU A 4 -45.84 -25.68 15.01
CA LEU A 4 -44.43 -25.31 15.13
C LEU A 4 -44.23 -23.97 14.41
N ILE A 5 -43.91 -22.91 15.12
CA ILE A 5 -43.55 -21.61 14.54
C ILE A 5 -42.03 -21.63 14.32
N LEU A 6 -41.66 -21.67 13.03
CA LEU A 6 -40.24 -21.57 12.61
C LEU A 6 -39.87 -20.09 12.58
N ILE A 7 -39.06 -19.65 13.56
CA ILE A 7 -38.52 -18.29 13.60
C ILE A 7 -37.26 -18.27 12.72
N PHE A 8 -37.37 -17.61 11.57
CA PHE A 8 -36.19 -17.33 10.72
C PHE A 8 -35.39 -16.16 11.31
N PHE A 9 -34.23 -16.47 11.86
CA PHE A 9 -33.26 -15.44 12.21
C PHE A 9 -32.60 -14.89 10.94
N LEU A 10 -32.98 -13.68 10.52
CA LEU A 10 -32.25 -12.90 9.54
C LEU A 10 -30.96 -12.41 10.19
N ILE A 11 -29.84 -13.09 9.88
CA ILE A 11 -28.50 -12.62 10.23
C ILE A 11 -28.17 -11.46 9.27
N PRO A 12 -28.00 -10.22 9.74
CA PRO A 12 -27.58 -9.13 8.88
C PRO A 12 -26.19 -9.43 8.33
N ASN A 13 -26.05 -9.53 7.01
CA ASN A 13 -24.76 -9.53 6.35
C ASN A 13 -24.11 -8.18 6.58
N ILE A 14 -23.19 -8.10 7.54
CA ILE A 14 -22.31 -6.96 7.74
C ILE A 14 -21.31 -6.99 6.57
N LEU A 15 -21.58 -6.19 5.54
CA LEU A 15 -20.65 -5.91 4.46
C LEU A 15 -19.47 -5.16 5.09
N PHE A 16 -18.34 -5.83 5.28
CA PHE A 16 -17.08 -5.18 5.58
C PHE A 16 -16.72 -4.27 4.40
N ALA A 17 -16.96 -2.98 4.57
CA ALA A 17 -16.46 -1.96 3.64
C ALA A 17 -14.95 -2.12 3.53
N SER A 18 -14.45 -2.31 2.32
CA SER A 18 -13.03 -2.51 2.00
C SER A 18 -12.18 -1.43 2.69
N SER A 19 -11.16 -1.84 3.44
CA SER A 19 -10.22 -0.96 4.13
C SER A 19 -9.53 0.05 3.21
N ILE A 20 -9.44 -0.24 1.91
CA ILE A 20 -8.88 0.65 0.88
C ILE A 20 -9.64 1.98 0.77
N LYS A 21 -10.96 1.99 0.96
CA LYS A 21 -11.76 3.24 0.96
C LYS A 21 -11.38 4.19 2.10
N MET A 22 -10.74 3.69 3.15
CA MET A 22 -10.32 4.48 4.30
C MET A 22 -9.02 5.26 4.06
N ILE A 23 -8.22 4.89 3.07
CA ILE A 23 -6.92 5.53 2.77
C ILE A 23 -6.95 6.35 1.48
N GLY A 24 -8.05 6.35 0.76
CA GLY A 24 -8.19 6.96 -0.55
C GLY A 24 -8.58 5.95 -1.62
N VAL A 25 -8.36 6.30 -2.87
CA VAL A 25 -8.66 5.45 -4.02
C VAL A 25 -7.62 5.65 -5.13
N LYS A 26 -7.49 4.66 -6.02
CA LYS A 26 -6.70 4.81 -7.24
C LYS A 26 -7.22 6.00 -8.05
N GLY A 27 -6.35 6.96 -8.34
CA GLY A 27 -6.66 8.14 -9.15
C GLY A 27 -6.58 7.86 -10.65
N LYS A 28 -7.10 8.79 -11.44
CA LYS A 28 -6.96 8.80 -12.90
C LYS A 28 -5.95 9.86 -13.33
N LEU A 29 -5.22 9.62 -14.42
CA LEU A 29 -4.23 10.56 -14.92
C LEU A 29 -4.85 11.94 -15.23
N SER A 30 -6.07 11.97 -15.74
CA SER A 30 -6.82 13.20 -16.03
C SER A 30 -7.24 14.01 -14.80
N GLU A 31 -7.17 13.43 -13.61
CA GLU A 31 -7.54 14.07 -12.33
C GLU A 31 -6.32 14.54 -11.53
N VAL A 32 -5.10 14.33 -12.05
CA VAL A 32 -3.86 14.66 -11.33
C VAL A 32 -3.73 16.16 -11.12
N ASN A 33 -3.64 16.58 -9.86
CA ASN A 33 -3.42 17.97 -9.47
C ASN A 33 -1.94 18.35 -9.54
N ARG A 34 -1.06 17.43 -9.17
CA ARG A 34 0.40 17.60 -9.22
C ARG A 34 1.12 16.26 -9.21
N THR A 35 2.39 16.30 -9.63
CA THR A 35 3.33 15.18 -9.56
C THR A 35 4.31 15.42 -8.44
N ILE A 36 4.64 14.36 -7.69
CA ILE A 36 5.67 14.37 -6.65
C ILE A 36 6.69 13.27 -6.98
N GLU A 37 7.95 13.62 -7.00
CA GLU A 37 9.04 12.66 -7.09
C GLU A 37 9.40 12.16 -5.70
N ILE A 38 9.54 10.84 -5.58
CA ILE A 38 9.97 10.15 -4.36
C ILE A 38 11.26 9.42 -4.67
N LYS A 39 12.23 9.57 -3.80
CA LYS A 39 13.50 8.85 -3.85
C LYS A 39 13.58 7.93 -2.63
N MET A 40 13.68 6.64 -2.87
CA MET A 40 13.89 5.65 -1.83
C MET A 40 15.36 5.27 -1.76
N TYR A 41 15.92 5.33 -0.56
CA TYR A 41 17.26 4.87 -0.22
C TYR A 41 17.14 3.78 0.86
N ASP A 42 18.18 3.04 1.14
CA ASP A 42 18.13 1.88 2.03
C ASP A 42 17.66 2.21 3.47
N ASN A 43 17.90 3.44 3.93
CA ASN A 43 17.56 3.83 5.30
C ASN A 43 16.53 4.96 5.41
N TYR A 44 16.18 5.62 4.31
CA TYR A 44 15.26 6.77 4.32
C TYR A 44 14.64 7.03 2.95
N PHE A 45 13.57 7.81 2.95
CA PHE A 45 12.92 8.31 1.73
C PHE A 45 13.00 9.85 1.66
N GLU A 46 13.05 10.38 0.43
CA GLU A 46 12.97 11.82 0.16
C GLU A 46 11.76 12.12 -0.75
N PRO A 47 11.00 13.18 -0.40
CA PRO A 47 11.00 13.92 0.85
C PRO A 47 10.49 13.07 2.04
N ASN A 48 10.91 13.40 3.26
CA ASN A 48 10.45 12.69 4.48
C ASN A 48 9.11 13.20 5.03
N VAL A 49 8.56 14.28 4.47
CA VAL A 49 7.26 14.85 4.81
C VAL A 49 6.54 15.26 3.53
N LEU A 50 5.29 14.84 3.40
CA LEU A 50 4.40 15.25 2.33
C LEU A 50 3.23 16.06 2.90
N LYS A 51 3.00 17.26 2.36
CA LYS A 51 1.82 18.06 2.65
C LYS A 51 0.77 17.80 1.57
N ILE A 52 -0.33 17.14 1.94
CA ILE A 52 -1.38 16.70 1.03
C ILE A 52 -2.73 17.18 1.54
N LYS A 53 -3.55 17.74 0.64
CA LYS A 53 -4.90 18.17 0.96
C LYS A 53 -5.90 17.07 0.67
N LYS A 54 -6.95 16.97 1.48
CA LYS A 54 -8.10 16.13 1.16
C LYS A 54 -8.70 16.50 -0.19
N GLY A 55 -9.01 15.48 -0.99
CA GLY A 55 -9.52 15.63 -2.37
C GLY A 55 -8.43 15.71 -3.43
N GLU A 56 -7.17 15.88 -3.05
CA GLU A 56 -6.04 15.97 -3.98
C GLU A 56 -5.74 14.61 -4.63
N THR A 57 -5.53 14.64 -5.95
CA THR A 57 -5.04 13.47 -6.71
C THR A 57 -3.59 13.72 -7.08
N ILE A 58 -2.70 12.84 -6.63
CA ILE A 58 -1.26 12.99 -6.81
C ILE A 58 -0.74 11.84 -7.66
N LYS A 59 0.09 12.18 -8.66
CA LYS A 59 0.95 11.22 -9.34
C LYS A 59 2.29 11.19 -8.60
N PHE A 60 2.64 10.04 -8.05
CA PHE A 60 3.97 9.78 -7.52
C PHE A 60 4.82 9.12 -8.59
N ILE A 61 6.03 9.65 -8.81
CA ILE A 61 7.09 8.99 -9.57
C ILE A 61 8.12 8.55 -8.54
N VAL A 62 8.29 7.25 -8.40
CA VAL A 62 9.06 6.65 -7.32
C VAL A 62 10.33 6.04 -7.89
N TYR A 63 11.48 6.48 -7.40
CA TYR A 63 12.81 6.00 -7.77
C TYR A 63 13.39 5.19 -6.63
N ASN A 64 13.89 3.99 -6.91
CA ASN A 64 14.70 3.25 -5.94
C ASN A 64 16.20 3.51 -6.24
N TYR A 65 16.82 4.35 -5.42
CA TYR A 65 18.25 4.66 -5.44
C TYR A 65 19.07 3.84 -4.42
N GLY A 66 18.40 2.96 -3.66
CA GLY A 66 19.05 2.04 -2.75
C GLY A 66 19.65 0.83 -3.46
N GLU A 67 20.37 0.02 -2.73
CA GLU A 67 20.95 -1.26 -3.16
C GLU A 67 20.01 -2.45 -2.89
N LEU A 68 18.95 -2.22 -2.09
CA LEU A 68 17.96 -3.21 -1.71
C LEU A 68 16.62 -2.98 -2.41
N VAL A 69 15.77 -4.02 -2.41
CA VAL A 69 14.37 -3.87 -2.82
C VAL A 69 13.64 -3.01 -1.80
N HIS A 70 12.86 -2.04 -2.27
CA HIS A 70 12.03 -1.17 -1.44
C HIS A 70 10.58 -1.14 -1.91
N GLU A 71 9.68 -0.96 -0.97
CA GLU A 71 8.27 -0.71 -1.21
C GLU A 71 7.92 0.75 -0.89
N PHE A 72 7.21 1.41 -1.80
CA PHE A 72 6.48 2.64 -1.54
C PHE A 72 5.02 2.27 -1.33
N ASN A 73 4.51 2.33 -0.11
CA ASN A 73 3.15 1.93 0.22
C ASN A 73 2.44 3.02 1.04
N ILE A 74 1.29 3.51 0.54
CA ILE A 74 0.46 4.53 1.18
C ILE A 74 -0.59 3.82 2.04
N ALA A 75 -0.48 3.91 3.37
CA ALA A 75 -1.43 3.24 4.26
C ALA A 75 -1.52 3.92 5.64
N THR A 76 -2.36 3.40 6.51
CA THR A 76 -2.31 3.70 7.94
C THR A 76 -1.24 2.83 8.60
N LYS A 77 -0.74 3.26 9.76
CA LYS A 77 0.20 2.47 10.56
C LYS A 77 -0.31 1.05 10.83
N GLU A 78 -1.60 0.92 11.14
CA GLU A 78 -2.22 -0.39 11.38
C GLU A 78 -2.22 -1.30 10.15
N MET A 79 -2.47 -0.72 8.96
CA MET A 79 -2.44 -1.48 7.71
C MET A 79 -1.03 -1.94 7.36
N HIS A 80 -0.01 -1.09 7.59
CA HIS A 80 1.39 -1.49 7.42
C HIS A 80 1.75 -2.68 8.31
N ILE A 81 1.38 -2.62 9.60
CA ILE A 81 1.62 -3.73 10.54
C ILE A 81 0.95 -5.03 10.06
N LYS A 82 -0.28 -4.95 9.54
CA LYS A 82 -1.01 -6.11 9.02
C LYS A 82 -0.43 -6.65 7.71
N HIS A 83 0.25 -5.82 6.93
CA HIS A 83 0.88 -6.20 5.67
C HIS A 83 2.25 -6.88 5.84
N GLN A 84 2.95 -6.61 6.94
CA GLN A 84 4.28 -7.18 7.20
C GLN A 84 4.34 -8.72 7.16
N PRO A 85 3.37 -9.49 7.71
CA PRO A 85 3.37 -10.95 7.58
C PRO A 85 3.29 -11.44 6.13
N GLU A 86 2.61 -10.72 5.24
CA GLU A 86 2.53 -11.02 3.82
C GLU A 86 3.90 -10.83 3.15
N MET A 87 4.57 -9.72 3.44
CA MET A 87 5.92 -9.45 2.96
C MET A 87 6.93 -10.49 3.49
N MET A 88 6.78 -10.94 4.74
CA MET A 88 7.62 -11.99 5.32
C MET A 88 7.43 -13.31 4.58
N LYS A 89 6.20 -13.71 4.24
CA LYS A 89 5.95 -14.91 3.41
C LYS A 89 6.64 -14.82 2.04
N MET A 90 6.68 -13.64 1.41
CA MET A 90 7.38 -13.46 0.14
C MET A 90 8.89 -13.72 0.29
N VAL A 91 9.48 -13.33 1.43
CA VAL A 91 10.88 -13.63 1.75
C VAL A 91 11.07 -15.13 2.02
N GLU A 92 10.23 -15.73 2.85
CA GLU A 92 10.28 -17.16 3.19
C GLU A 92 10.16 -18.07 1.96
N HIS A 93 9.38 -17.65 0.98
CA HIS A 93 9.25 -18.32 -0.30
C HIS A 93 10.29 -17.89 -1.35
N GLU A 94 11.30 -17.10 -0.96
CA GLU A 94 12.34 -16.57 -1.86
C GLU A 94 11.79 -15.87 -3.11
N ILE A 95 10.60 -15.25 -2.99
CA ILE A 95 10.03 -14.38 -4.01
C ILE A 95 10.69 -13.01 -3.91
N LEU A 96 10.81 -12.51 -2.67
CA LEU A 96 11.44 -11.24 -2.34
C LEU A 96 12.84 -11.54 -1.80
N LEU A 97 13.85 -11.18 -2.56
CA LEU A 97 15.26 -11.26 -2.20
C LEU A 97 15.77 -9.86 -1.87
N ALA A 98 16.98 -9.75 -1.33
CA ALA A 98 17.51 -8.46 -0.89
C ALA A 98 17.55 -7.42 -2.04
N ASP A 99 18.00 -7.82 -3.21
CA ASP A 99 18.28 -6.94 -4.36
C ASP A 99 17.37 -7.18 -5.58
N ARG A 100 16.47 -8.18 -5.53
CA ARG A 100 15.63 -8.56 -6.67
C ARG A 100 14.34 -9.26 -6.25
N ILE A 101 13.41 -9.32 -7.21
CA ILE A 101 12.11 -9.99 -7.07
C ILE A 101 12.06 -11.13 -8.09
N ASP A 102 11.87 -12.37 -7.63
CA ASP A 102 11.61 -13.51 -8.52
C ASP A 102 10.17 -13.44 -9.05
N LYS A 103 10.02 -12.78 -10.20
CA LYS A 103 8.70 -12.51 -10.80
C LYS A 103 8.02 -13.77 -11.32
N GLU A 104 8.79 -14.78 -11.73
CA GLU A 104 8.20 -16.04 -12.19
C GLU A 104 7.67 -16.85 -11.01
N LYS A 105 8.45 -16.96 -9.94
CA LYS A 105 8.01 -17.59 -8.69
C LYS A 105 6.82 -16.86 -8.07
N MET A 106 6.82 -15.51 -8.10
CA MET A 106 5.69 -14.69 -7.70
C MET A 106 4.41 -15.06 -8.45
N LYS A 107 4.47 -15.15 -9.79
CA LYS A 107 3.31 -15.53 -10.62
C LYS A 107 2.83 -16.95 -10.32
N GLU A 108 3.74 -17.89 -10.11
CA GLU A 108 3.38 -19.27 -9.77
C GLU A 108 2.70 -19.35 -8.41
N MET A 109 3.24 -18.69 -7.41
CA MET A 109 2.68 -18.68 -6.07
C MET A 109 1.34 -17.95 -6.01
N ALA A 110 1.19 -16.86 -6.77
CA ALA A 110 -0.06 -16.10 -6.87
C ALA A 110 -1.25 -16.92 -7.43
N LYS A 111 -1.00 -17.99 -8.16
CA LYS A 111 -2.05 -18.94 -8.59
C LYS A 111 -2.65 -19.73 -7.43
N LYS A 112 -1.87 -19.92 -6.36
CA LYS A 112 -2.26 -20.68 -5.17
C LYS A 112 -2.71 -19.77 -4.03
N ASP A 113 -2.04 -18.65 -3.88
CA ASP A 113 -2.31 -17.63 -2.86
C ASP A 113 -2.23 -16.23 -3.50
N HIS A 114 -3.39 -15.60 -3.68
CA HIS A 114 -3.48 -14.27 -4.31
C HIS A 114 -2.68 -13.18 -3.59
N SER A 115 -2.41 -13.33 -2.29
CA SER A 115 -1.60 -12.37 -1.55
C SER A 115 -0.17 -12.29 -2.09
N MET A 116 0.34 -13.41 -2.65
CA MET A 116 1.67 -13.47 -3.24
C MET A 116 1.83 -12.65 -4.55
N ALA A 117 0.74 -12.20 -5.15
CA ALA A 117 0.80 -11.34 -6.34
C ALA A 117 1.31 -9.92 -6.04
N HIS A 118 1.25 -9.49 -4.78
CA HIS A 118 1.60 -8.14 -4.32
C HIS A 118 1.02 -7.04 -5.24
N SER A 119 -0.26 -7.17 -5.62
CA SER A 119 -0.93 -6.27 -6.56
C SER A 119 -1.83 -5.29 -5.82
N HIS A 120 -1.23 -4.25 -5.27
CA HIS A 120 -1.93 -3.19 -4.53
C HIS A 120 -1.90 -1.88 -5.30
N SER A 121 -3.03 -1.19 -5.44
CA SER A 121 -3.09 0.09 -6.17
C SER A 121 -2.47 1.27 -5.41
N ASN A 122 -2.24 1.11 -4.11
CA ASN A 122 -1.63 2.08 -3.20
C ASN A 122 -0.15 1.82 -2.93
N SER A 123 0.45 0.83 -3.62
CA SER A 123 1.84 0.48 -3.42
C SER A 123 2.57 0.13 -4.70
N VAL A 124 3.89 0.26 -4.67
CA VAL A 124 4.81 -0.26 -5.69
C VAL A 124 6.06 -0.81 -5.02
N LEU A 125 6.45 -2.02 -5.43
CA LEU A 125 7.64 -2.71 -4.98
C LEU A 125 8.70 -2.61 -6.09
N LEU A 126 9.88 -2.07 -5.78
CA LEU A 126 10.92 -1.74 -6.75
C LEU A 126 12.27 -2.36 -6.40
N GLU A 127 12.85 -3.05 -7.36
CA GLU A 127 14.25 -3.47 -7.34
C GLU A 127 15.18 -2.24 -7.42
N PRO A 128 16.47 -2.34 -7.05
CA PRO A 128 17.46 -1.28 -7.23
C PRO A 128 17.46 -0.68 -8.64
N ASN A 129 17.60 0.65 -8.73
CA ASN A 129 17.63 1.41 -9.98
C ASN A 129 16.36 1.31 -10.83
N LYS A 130 15.22 0.90 -10.24
CA LYS A 130 13.93 0.86 -10.93
C LYS A 130 13.09 2.08 -10.57
N ILE A 131 12.15 2.38 -11.48
CA ILE A 131 11.19 3.48 -11.36
C ILE A 131 9.79 2.89 -11.40
N GLY A 132 8.90 3.41 -10.56
CA GLY A 132 7.49 3.05 -10.56
C GLY A 132 6.60 4.28 -10.46
N GLU A 133 5.31 4.10 -10.70
CA GLU A 133 4.33 5.18 -10.64
C GLU A 133 3.08 4.74 -9.87
N ILE A 134 2.54 5.65 -9.06
CA ILE A 134 1.24 5.51 -8.41
C ILE A 134 0.46 6.79 -8.64
N ILE A 135 -0.82 6.67 -9.01
CA ILE A 135 -1.75 7.79 -9.00
C ILE A 135 -2.77 7.54 -7.90
N TRP A 136 -2.76 8.39 -6.87
CA TRP A 136 -3.60 8.22 -5.69
C TRP A 136 -4.42 9.46 -5.37
N LYS A 137 -5.73 9.27 -5.12
CA LYS A 137 -6.65 10.32 -4.71
C LYS A 137 -6.89 10.23 -3.21
N PHE A 138 -6.51 11.28 -2.49
CA PHE A 138 -6.64 11.41 -1.05
C PHE A 138 -8.01 11.97 -0.68
N ASN A 139 -9.03 11.14 -0.59
CA ASN A 139 -10.42 11.54 -0.31
C ASN A 139 -10.85 11.31 1.14
N THR A 140 -9.91 11.11 2.04
CA THR A 140 -10.13 10.79 3.45
C THR A 140 -9.38 11.76 4.36
N ASP A 141 -9.84 11.88 5.61
CA ASP A 141 -9.15 12.59 6.71
C ASP A 141 -8.32 11.61 7.59
N THR A 142 -8.18 10.38 7.16
CA THR A 142 -7.41 9.36 7.89
C THR A 142 -5.93 9.72 7.90
N LYS A 143 -5.30 9.61 9.06
CA LYS A 143 -3.85 9.80 9.19
C LYS A 143 -3.12 8.70 8.42
N LEU A 144 -2.40 9.10 7.40
CA LEU A 144 -1.65 8.21 6.52
C LEU A 144 -0.15 8.43 6.68
N GLU A 145 0.58 7.41 6.35
CA GLU A 145 2.03 7.44 6.18
C GLU A 145 2.40 6.66 4.92
N VAL A 146 3.59 6.87 4.42
CA VAL A 146 4.19 6.03 3.40
C VAL A 146 5.34 5.27 4.04
N ALA A 147 5.36 3.97 3.87
CA ALA A 147 6.40 3.13 4.47
C ALA A 147 6.88 2.04 3.51
N CYS A 148 8.07 1.53 3.77
CA CYS A 148 8.57 0.28 3.22
C CYS A 148 8.20 -0.86 4.16
N ASN A 149 7.47 -1.87 3.68
CA ASN A 149 7.10 -3.05 4.46
C ASN A 149 8.02 -4.26 4.17
N VAL A 150 9.06 -4.08 3.36
CA VAL A 150 10.11 -5.09 3.25
C VAL A 150 10.64 -5.38 4.66
N PRO A 151 10.76 -6.66 5.07
CA PRO A 151 11.18 -7.01 6.42
C PRO A 151 12.45 -6.30 6.86
N GLY A 152 12.39 -5.62 8.00
CA GLY A 152 13.49 -4.80 8.53
C GLY A 152 13.51 -3.33 8.08
N HIS A 153 12.73 -2.93 7.07
CA HIS A 153 12.80 -1.58 6.48
C HIS A 153 11.71 -0.61 6.97
N TYR A 154 10.80 -1.02 7.83
CA TYR A 154 9.63 -0.20 8.22
C TYR A 154 9.98 1.19 8.79
N LEU A 155 11.21 1.41 9.24
CA LEU A 155 11.67 2.72 9.72
C LEU A 155 11.94 3.73 8.59
N SER A 156 11.98 3.30 7.33
CA SER A 156 12.04 4.20 6.15
C SER A 156 10.65 4.76 5.88
N LEU A 157 10.30 5.88 6.54
CA LEU A 157 8.96 6.47 6.55
C LEU A 157 8.92 7.84 5.90
N ILE A 158 7.78 8.13 5.27
CA ILE A 158 7.35 9.50 4.93
C ILE A 158 6.10 9.83 5.75
N HIS A 159 6.13 10.93 6.48
CA HIS A 159 4.96 11.44 7.19
C HIS A 159 4.07 12.23 6.23
N ILE A 160 2.78 11.87 6.14
CA ILE A 160 1.78 12.65 5.42
C ILE A 160 1.09 13.57 6.43
N SER A 161 1.10 14.88 6.15
CA SER A 161 0.40 15.89 6.94
C SER A 161 -0.53 16.72 6.06
N GLU A 162 -1.65 17.19 6.63
CA GLU A 162 -2.42 18.24 5.99
C GLU A 162 -1.67 19.57 6.09
N PRO A 163 -1.78 20.47 5.08
CA PRO A 163 -1.29 21.84 5.20
C PRO A 163 -2.03 22.53 6.34
N THR A 164 -1.27 23.15 7.26
CA THR A 164 -1.86 24.02 8.29
C THR A 164 -2.66 25.14 7.60
N ARG A 165 -3.94 25.28 7.96
CA ARG A 165 -4.73 26.45 7.56
C ARG A 165 -4.17 27.63 8.36
N HIS A 166 -3.53 28.57 7.67
CA HIS A 166 -3.25 29.90 8.19
C HIS A 166 -4.41 30.83 7.86
#